data_7727cf94773bb46fe0ad2e13c8c322cb
#
_entry.id   7727cf94773bb46fe0ad2e13c8c322cb
#
_cell.length_a   1.000
_cell.length_b   1.000
_cell.length_c   1.000
_cell.angle_alpha   90.00
_cell.angle_beta   90.00
_cell.angle_gamma   90.00
#
_symmetry.space_group_name_H-M   'P 1'
#
loop_
_entity.id
_entity.type
_entity.pdbx_description
1 polymer ?
#
loop_
_entity_poly.entity_id
_entity_poly.type
_entity_poly.pdbx_seq_one_letter_code
_entity_poly.pdbx_strand_id
1 'polypeptide(L)'
;MQALPIFFNIKNRHCVVIGGGDVAMRKVSMLLKASAAVTIYSPKICHELQDLVDAQKIKFVQTNFEENQLVGACMVIAATNDEAVNMAVSVAAKAQNIPVNVVDAPDLCTFTMGSIIDRSPVVIAISSEGNAPVLARYIRAKIETMLPATYGRIADIAGEFREQVKAKFGTTQARRIFWEGILQGPVVERVLSGQEQAARELLQNILNDTDATANKGEVFLVGGGPGDPDLLTFRALRLMQQCDVCVYDKLVSPEVMELVRRDAELIFVGKSRDQHTMPQEEINALLAKLALQGKRVLRLKGGDPFIFGRGGEEIETLMQHGVPFQVVPGITAANGVSSYAGIPLTHRDYAQACLFITGHLKAKEGSTELTLDLDWLAMSRPRQTVVIYMGLVGLKQICEKLIEHGVAATMLAAVVQQGTTQRQRVVTATLADLAEKVEAAGMKPPCLTIIGEVVKLREKLNWFEPNG
;
A
#
# COMPACT_ATOMS: atom_id res chain seq x y z
N MET A 1 30.71 6.54 14.71
CA MET A 1 30.25 7.32 13.56
C MET A 1 31.47 8.04 12.98
N GLN A 2 31.89 7.64 11.79
CA GLN A 2 33.05 8.24 11.12
C GLN A 2 32.65 9.45 10.26
N ALA A 3 31.42 9.50 9.76
CA ALA A 3 30.90 10.61 8.99
C ALA A 3 29.67 11.25 9.67
N LEU A 4 29.65 12.59 9.71
CA LEU A 4 28.51 13.36 10.20
C LEU A 4 27.43 13.48 9.10
N PRO A 5 26.19 13.03 9.34
CA PRO A 5 25.12 13.24 8.38
C PRO A 5 24.68 14.70 8.34
N ILE A 6 24.76 15.32 7.17
CA ILE A 6 24.34 16.69 6.92
C ILE A 6 23.50 16.77 5.65
N PHE A 7 22.58 17.74 5.59
CA PHE A 7 21.86 18.11 4.36
C PHE A 7 22.49 19.39 3.81
N PHE A 8 23.23 19.22 2.69
CA PHE A 8 23.98 20.30 2.09
C PHE A 8 23.10 21.06 1.08
N ASN A 9 22.86 22.35 1.33
CA ASN A 9 22.05 23.17 0.43
C ASN A 9 22.89 23.58 -0.78
N ILE A 10 22.51 23.04 -1.95
CA ILE A 10 23.17 23.32 -3.24
C ILE A 10 22.26 24.04 -4.25
N LYS A 11 21.08 24.49 -3.82
CA LYS A 11 20.13 25.19 -4.70
C LYS A 11 20.79 26.42 -5.33
N ASN A 12 20.78 26.47 -6.67
CA ASN A 12 21.40 27.52 -7.49
C ASN A 12 22.92 27.69 -7.28
N ARG A 13 23.60 26.71 -6.62
CA ARG A 13 25.04 26.75 -6.45
C ARG A 13 25.74 25.94 -7.53
N HIS A 14 26.92 26.37 -7.90
CA HIS A 14 27.73 25.72 -8.92
C HIS A 14 28.28 24.38 -8.43
N CYS A 15 27.90 23.29 -9.11
CA CYS A 15 28.43 21.93 -8.88
C CYS A 15 29.15 21.47 -10.14
N VAL A 16 30.32 20.87 -9.97
CA VAL A 16 31.13 20.37 -11.06
C VAL A 16 31.08 18.84 -11.09
N VAL A 17 30.95 18.27 -12.27
CA VAL A 17 31.04 16.82 -12.51
C VAL A 17 32.14 16.59 -13.54
N ILE A 18 33.12 15.77 -13.19
CA ILE A 18 34.21 15.34 -14.06
C ILE A 18 33.87 13.93 -14.55
N GLY A 19 33.67 13.78 -15.86
CA GLY A 19 33.22 12.55 -16.50
C GLY A 19 31.86 12.69 -17.16
N GLY A 20 31.59 11.85 -18.18
CA GLY A 20 30.41 11.99 -19.07
C GLY A 20 29.68 10.69 -19.37
N GLY A 21 29.91 9.61 -18.61
CA GLY A 21 29.23 8.33 -18.78
C GLY A 21 27.94 8.20 -17.96
N ASP A 22 27.35 7.00 -17.94
CA ASP A 22 26.09 6.69 -17.24
C ASP A 22 26.14 6.94 -15.74
N VAL A 23 27.34 6.78 -15.14
CA VAL A 23 27.53 7.08 -13.71
C VAL A 23 27.45 8.58 -13.48
N ALA A 24 28.08 9.38 -14.32
CA ALA A 24 27.99 10.84 -14.27
C ALA A 24 26.55 11.29 -14.47
N MET A 25 25.80 10.71 -15.43
CA MET A 25 24.38 11.00 -15.65
C MET A 25 23.54 10.79 -14.40
N ARG A 26 23.73 9.68 -13.69
CA ARG A 26 23.00 9.41 -12.42
C ARG A 26 23.30 10.47 -11.36
N LYS A 27 24.56 10.93 -11.24
CA LYS A 27 24.97 11.96 -10.31
C LYS A 27 24.40 13.33 -10.69
N VAL A 28 24.46 13.69 -11.96
CA VAL A 28 23.87 14.91 -12.52
C VAL A 28 22.36 14.96 -12.23
N SER A 29 21.64 13.87 -12.44
CA SER A 29 20.21 13.80 -12.14
C SER A 29 19.91 14.10 -10.67
N MET A 30 20.74 13.62 -9.73
CA MET A 30 20.58 13.93 -8.30
C MET A 30 20.85 15.39 -7.98
N LEU A 31 21.88 15.99 -8.58
CA LEU A 31 22.20 17.41 -8.42
C LEU A 31 21.08 18.30 -8.97
N LEU A 32 20.52 17.96 -10.13
CA LEU A 32 19.40 18.69 -10.73
C LEU A 32 18.13 18.62 -9.89
N LYS A 33 17.83 17.48 -9.27
CA LYS A 33 16.71 17.36 -8.31
C LYS A 33 16.86 18.31 -7.12
N ALA A 34 18.10 18.58 -6.71
CA ALA A 34 18.41 19.57 -5.68
C ALA A 34 18.57 21.01 -6.23
N SER A 35 18.19 21.23 -7.49
CA SER A 35 18.24 22.52 -8.17
C SER A 35 19.65 23.15 -8.24
N ALA A 36 20.69 22.33 -8.34
CA ALA A 36 22.06 22.81 -8.53
C ALA A 36 22.31 23.35 -9.93
N ALA A 37 23.22 24.30 -10.07
CA ALA A 37 23.77 24.72 -11.36
C ALA A 37 24.95 23.80 -11.71
N VAL A 38 24.74 22.87 -12.66
CA VAL A 38 25.70 21.80 -12.97
C VAL A 38 26.53 22.15 -14.20
N THR A 39 27.87 22.02 -14.09
CA THR A 39 28.79 22.02 -15.21
C THR A 39 29.51 20.67 -15.30
N ILE A 40 29.52 20.10 -16.49
CA ILE A 40 30.26 18.87 -16.78
C ILE A 40 31.50 19.19 -17.59
N TYR A 41 32.64 18.61 -17.19
CA TYR A 41 33.88 18.60 -17.95
C TYR A 41 34.21 17.15 -18.33
N SER A 42 34.27 16.87 -19.62
CA SER A 42 34.58 15.52 -20.13
C SER A 42 34.99 15.58 -21.60
N PRO A 43 35.87 14.71 -22.11
CA PRO A 43 36.14 14.59 -23.56
C PRO A 43 34.91 14.18 -24.38
N LYS A 44 33.97 13.45 -23.77
CA LYS A 44 32.71 13.02 -24.39
C LYS A 44 31.64 12.81 -23.32
N ILE A 45 30.36 12.91 -23.72
CA ILE A 45 29.23 12.64 -22.86
C ILE A 45 28.31 11.58 -23.49
N CYS A 46 27.50 10.88 -22.68
CA CYS A 46 26.46 9.98 -23.16
C CYS A 46 25.27 10.75 -23.73
N HIS A 47 24.40 10.06 -24.44
CA HIS A 47 23.25 10.65 -25.14
C HIS A 47 22.30 11.40 -24.17
N GLU A 48 22.02 10.81 -23.02
CA GLU A 48 21.11 11.39 -22.03
C GLU A 48 21.67 12.69 -21.41
N LEU A 49 23.01 12.81 -21.28
CA LEU A 49 23.64 14.06 -20.88
C LEU A 49 23.59 15.12 -21.99
N GLN A 50 23.71 14.69 -23.25
CA GLN A 50 23.56 15.58 -24.39
C GLN A 50 22.14 16.18 -24.43
N ASP A 51 21.10 15.36 -24.20
CA ASP A 51 19.72 15.86 -24.14
C ASP A 51 19.54 16.94 -23.06
N LEU A 52 20.24 16.81 -21.92
CA LEU A 52 20.20 17.82 -20.84
C LEU A 52 20.94 19.11 -21.22
N VAL A 53 22.01 19.00 -22.01
CA VAL A 53 22.74 20.16 -22.57
C VAL A 53 21.86 20.90 -23.57
N ASP A 54 21.24 20.16 -24.50
CA ASP A 54 20.37 20.72 -25.55
C ASP A 54 19.14 21.40 -24.93
N ALA A 55 18.62 20.84 -23.82
CA ALA A 55 17.57 21.42 -23.01
C ALA A 55 18.04 22.57 -22.08
N GLN A 56 19.32 22.99 -22.17
CA GLN A 56 19.93 24.05 -21.35
C GLN A 56 19.82 23.81 -19.82
N LYS A 57 19.67 22.58 -19.38
CA LYS A 57 19.57 22.22 -17.95
C LYS A 57 20.93 22.11 -17.27
N ILE A 58 21.99 21.87 -18.04
CA ILE A 58 23.36 21.77 -17.59
C ILE A 58 24.30 22.46 -18.58
N LYS A 59 25.51 22.79 -18.11
CA LYS A 59 26.59 23.25 -18.98
C LYS A 59 27.54 22.09 -19.26
N PHE A 60 28.00 21.98 -20.50
CA PHE A 60 29.01 21.00 -20.90
C PHE A 60 30.18 21.71 -21.52
N VAL A 61 31.39 21.33 -21.11
CA VAL A 61 32.65 21.79 -21.67
C VAL A 61 33.45 20.57 -22.10
N GLN A 62 33.66 20.43 -23.39
CA GLN A 62 34.39 19.32 -23.97
C GLN A 62 35.90 19.53 -23.78
N THR A 63 36.44 18.98 -22.69
CA THR A 63 37.86 19.11 -22.35
C THR A 63 38.30 17.98 -21.41
N ASN A 64 39.61 17.80 -21.27
CA ASN A 64 40.17 17.02 -20.15
C ASN A 64 40.11 17.82 -18.85
N PHE A 65 40.33 17.13 -17.72
CA PHE A 65 40.35 17.75 -16.43
C PHE A 65 41.54 18.73 -16.27
N GLU A 66 41.25 19.91 -15.73
CA GLU A 66 42.24 20.92 -15.29
C GLU A 66 41.80 21.49 -13.94
N GLU A 67 42.75 21.79 -13.02
CA GLU A 67 42.45 22.22 -11.67
C GLU A 67 41.65 23.55 -11.59
N ASN A 68 41.84 24.46 -12.56
CA ASN A 68 41.14 25.74 -12.66
C ASN A 68 39.63 25.58 -12.87
N GLN A 69 39.17 24.43 -13.37
CA GLN A 69 37.77 24.12 -13.59
C GLN A 69 36.98 24.01 -12.29
N LEU A 70 37.66 23.81 -11.17
CA LEU A 70 37.00 23.68 -9.86
C LEU A 70 36.76 25.03 -9.17
N VAL A 71 37.31 26.12 -9.71
CA VAL A 71 37.18 27.45 -9.11
C VAL A 71 35.73 27.87 -8.96
N GLY A 72 35.30 28.22 -7.74
CA GLY A 72 33.93 28.62 -7.42
C GLY A 72 32.92 27.47 -7.33
N ALA A 73 33.35 26.23 -7.48
CA ALA A 73 32.48 25.09 -7.24
C ALA A 73 32.18 24.92 -5.75
N CYS A 74 30.93 24.65 -5.40
CA CYS A 74 30.57 24.31 -4.02
C CYS A 74 30.68 22.83 -3.71
N MET A 75 30.77 21.99 -4.76
CA MET A 75 30.88 20.53 -4.68
C MET A 75 31.42 19.98 -6.01
N VAL A 76 32.21 18.94 -5.93
CA VAL A 76 32.77 18.24 -7.08
C VAL A 76 32.48 16.76 -7.02
N ILE A 77 32.12 16.17 -8.17
CA ILE A 77 31.96 14.73 -8.33
C ILE A 77 32.89 14.25 -9.45
N ALA A 78 33.79 13.32 -9.14
CA ALA A 78 34.59 12.62 -10.12
C ALA A 78 33.94 11.28 -10.45
N ALA A 79 33.55 11.12 -11.72
CA ALA A 79 32.83 9.95 -12.23
C ALA A 79 33.46 9.49 -13.58
N THR A 80 34.77 9.32 -13.60
CA THR A 80 35.54 8.82 -14.74
C THR A 80 36.01 7.38 -14.51
N ASN A 81 36.37 6.69 -15.58
CA ASN A 81 37.02 5.37 -15.50
C ASN A 81 38.55 5.49 -15.37
N ASP A 82 39.09 6.70 -15.34
CA ASP A 82 40.52 6.96 -15.22
C ASP A 82 40.87 7.30 -13.76
N GLU A 83 41.57 6.38 -13.11
CA GLU A 83 41.97 6.52 -11.71
C GLU A 83 42.93 7.70 -11.48
N ALA A 84 43.80 7.99 -12.45
CA ALA A 84 44.73 9.10 -12.35
C ALA A 84 43.99 10.45 -12.39
N VAL A 85 43.01 10.59 -13.26
CA VAL A 85 42.12 11.76 -13.30
C VAL A 85 41.33 11.89 -12.01
N ASN A 86 40.74 10.80 -11.51
CA ASN A 86 39.97 10.78 -10.27
C ASN A 86 40.80 11.20 -9.07
N MET A 87 42.06 10.73 -8.99
CA MET A 87 43.02 11.14 -7.98
C MET A 87 43.36 12.63 -8.08
N ALA A 88 43.64 13.12 -9.30
CA ALA A 88 43.97 14.53 -9.54
C ALA A 88 42.79 15.45 -9.13
N VAL A 89 41.56 15.07 -9.46
CA VAL A 89 40.34 15.79 -9.03
C VAL A 89 40.25 15.85 -7.52
N SER A 90 40.48 14.72 -6.81
CA SER A 90 40.42 14.65 -5.36
C SER A 90 41.46 15.56 -4.70
N VAL A 91 42.71 15.54 -5.20
CA VAL A 91 43.82 16.37 -4.69
C VAL A 91 43.51 17.86 -4.90
N ALA A 92 43.13 18.25 -6.10
CA ALA A 92 42.80 19.62 -6.44
C ALA A 92 41.60 20.16 -5.64
N ALA A 93 40.55 19.37 -5.48
CA ALA A 93 39.38 19.76 -4.69
C ALA A 93 39.70 19.91 -3.20
N LYS A 94 40.47 18.98 -2.62
CA LYS A 94 40.91 19.05 -1.22
C LYS A 94 41.82 20.27 -0.98
N ALA A 95 42.71 20.59 -1.91
CA ALA A 95 43.58 21.78 -1.83
C ALA A 95 42.78 23.09 -1.82
N GLN A 96 41.62 23.13 -2.48
CA GLN A 96 40.74 24.28 -2.53
C GLN A 96 39.60 24.23 -1.47
N ASN A 97 39.66 23.27 -0.53
CA ASN A 97 38.59 23.01 0.46
C ASN A 97 37.18 22.82 -0.16
N ILE A 98 37.13 22.23 -1.33
CA ILE A 98 35.86 21.90 -2.01
C ILE A 98 35.46 20.46 -1.66
N PRO A 99 34.25 20.20 -1.16
CA PRO A 99 33.74 18.85 -0.96
C PRO A 99 33.81 18.01 -2.25
N VAL A 100 34.44 16.83 -2.16
CA VAL A 100 34.62 15.95 -3.32
C VAL A 100 34.11 14.54 -3.06
N ASN A 101 33.38 14.00 -4.04
CA ASN A 101 33.01 12.60 -4.09
C ASN A 101 33.63 11.96 -5.34
N VAL A 102 34.43 10.92 -5.13
CA VAL A 102 35.00 10.10 -6.20
C VAL A 102 34.24 8.77 -6.22
N VAL A 103 33.64 8.45 -7.35
CA VAL A 103 32.82 7.24 -7.47
C VAL A 103 33.71 6.01 -7.31
N ASP A 104 33.21 5.06 -6.52
CA ASP A 104 33.87 3.78 -6.17
C ASP A 104 35.28 3.89 -5.53
N ALA A 105 35.65 5.08 -5.05
CA ALA A 105 36.93 5.33 -4.37
C ALA A 105 36.73 6.09 -3.03
N PRO A 106 36.27 5.42 -1.96
CA PRO A 106 35.95 6.06 -0.67
C PRO A 106 37.09 6.87 -0.07
N ASP A 107 38.32 6.39 -0.17
CA ASP A 107 39.52 7.05 0.39
C ASP A 107 39.83 8.41 -0.27
N LEU A 108 39.35 8.62 -1.46
CA LEU A 108 39.48 9.86 -2.20
C LEU A 108 38.37 10.88 -1.88
N CYS A 109 37.29 10.44 -1.19
CA CYS A 109 36.15 11.25 -0.90
C CYS A 109 36.33 12.10 0.38
N THR A 110 35.69 13.28 0.39
CA THR A 110 35.46 14.06 1.63
C THR A 110 34.01 13.94 2.11
N PHE A 111 33.11 13.44 1.26
CA PHE A 111 31.75 13.10 1.61
C PHE A 111 31.26 11.89 0.79
N THR A 112 30.27 11.20 1.31
CA THR A 112 29.61 10.07 0.64
C THR A 112 28.15 10.38 0.32
N MET A 113 27.67 9.86 -0.81
CA MET A 113 26.26 9.95 -1.17
C MET A 113 25.55 8.66 -0.77
N GLY A 114 24.69 8.74 0.23
CA GLY A 114 23.91 7.60 0.71
C GLY A 114 22.76 7.20 -0.23
N SER A 115 22.04 6.15 0.16
CA SER A 115 20.75 5.78 -0.44
C SER A 115 19.69 6.79 -0.02
N ILE A 116 19.06 7.49 -0.96
CA ILE A 116 18.13 8.60 -0.71
C ILE A 116 16.69 8.14 -0.93
N ILE A 117 15.81 8.52 0.01
CA ILE A 117 14.36 8.47 -0.11
C ILE A 117 13.88 9.92 -0.21
N ASP A 118 13.40 10.27 -1.38
CA ASP A 118 12.90 11.60 -1.68
C ASP A 118 11.37 11.64 -1.56
N ARG A 119 10.91 12.34 -0.54
CA ARG A 119 9.50 12.69 -0.27
C ARG A 119 9.42 14.20 -0.06
N SER A 120 10.14 14.96 -0.90
CA SER A 120 10.30 16.40 -0.72
C SER A 120 9.02 17.09 -0.24
N PRO A 121 9.13 17.99 0.76
CA PRO A 121 10.36 18.46 1.39
C PRO A 121 10.96 17.52 2.45
N VAL A 122 10.37 16.35 2.71
CA VAL A 122 10.95 15.32 3.60
C VAL A 122 11.94 14.47 2.83
N VAL A 123 13.20 14.46 3.25
CA VAL A 123 14.28 13.66 2.65
C VAL A 123 14.93 12.79 3.70
N ILE A 124 15.16 11.52 3.38
CA ILE A 124 15.86 10.57 4.22
C ILE A 124 17.10 10.07 3.46
N ALA A 125 18.25 10.11 4.09
CA ALA A 125 19.49 9.55 3.54
C ALA A 125 20.02 8.45 4.47
N ILE A 126 20.44 7.32 3.88
CA ILE A 126 20.94 6.16 4.59
C ILE A 126 22.36 5.88 4.11
N SER A 127 23.32 5.85 5.02
CA SER A 127 24.70 5.49 4.75
C SER A 127 25.12 4.30 5.60
N SER A 128 25.95 3.44 5.02
CA SER A 128 26.68 2.38 5.72
C SER A 128 28.18 2.65 5.76
N GLU A 129 28.59 3.92 5.55
CA GLU A 129 30.00 4.35 5.48
C GLU A 129 30.84 3.54 4.47
N GLY A 130 30.19 3.03 3.40
CA GLY A 130 30.81 2.17 2.39
C GLY A 130 30.87 0.68 2.74
N ASN A 131 30.65 0.29 4.01
CA ASN A 131 30.82 -1.10 4.45
C ASN A 131 29.78 -2.07 3.89
N ALA A 132 28.53 -1.62 3.72
CA ALA A 132 27.43 -2.48 3.30
C ALA A 132 26.41 -1.76 2.39
N PRO A 133 26.75 -1.43 1.15
CA PRO A 133 25.84 -0.71 0.23
C PRO A 133 24.53 -1.46 -0.04
N VAL A 134 24.57 -2.80 -0.02
CA VAL A 134 23.38 -3.66 -0.19
C VAL A 134 22.43 -3.53 1.00
N LEU A 135 22.97 -3.48 2.22
CA LEU A 135 22.17 -3.26 3.43
C LEU A 135 21.51 -1.88 3.41
N ALA A 136 22.23 -0.83 3.01
CA ALA A 136 21.67 0.51 2.89
C ALA A 136 20.50 0.56 1.88
N ARG A 137 20.62 -0.16 0.74
CA ARG A 137 19.52 -0.30 -0.24
C ARG A 137 18.34 -1.10 0.32
N TYR A 138 18.59 -2.16 1.06
CA TYR A 138 17.54 -2.97 1.69
C TYR A 138 16.75 -2.15 2.74
N ILE A 139 17.45 -1.40 3.59
CA ILE A 139 16.82 -0.51 4.57
C ILE A 139 16.04 0.60 3.87
N ARG A 140 16.59 1.18 2.79
CA ARG A 140 15.87 2.14 1.95
C ARG A 140 14.54 1.57 1.46
N ALA A 141 14.53 0.36 0.86
CA ALA A 141 13.33 -0.28 0.35
C ALA A 141 12.28 -0.47 1.46
N LYS A 142 12.69 -0.92 2.65
CA LYS A 142 11.79 -1.03 3.82
C LYS A 142 11.16 0.31 4.21
N ILE A 143 11.96 1.37 4.32
CA ILE A 143 11.45 2.70 4.70
C ILE A 143 10.55 3.27 3.59
N GLU A 144 10.87 3.06 2.31
CA GLU A 144 10.01 3.48 1.19
C GLU A 144 8.62 2.86 1.22
N THR A 145 8.49 1.61 1.70
CA THR A 145 7.17 0.97 1.86
C THR A 145 6.36 1.59 3.01
N MET A 146 7.02 2.10 4.04
CA MET A 146 6.37 2.70 5.22
C MET A 146 5.98 4.16 5.00
N LEU A 147 6.68 4.90 4.12
CA LEU A 147 6.50 6.33 3.89
C LEU A 147 6.01 6.61 2.46
N PRO A 148 4.69 6.66 2.22
CA PRO A 148 4.12 7.06 0.93
C PRO A 148 4.62 8.43 0.46
N ALA A 149 4.60 8.68 -0.86
CA ALA A 149 5.02 9.96 -1.44
C ALA A 149 4.22 11.16 -0.90
N THR A 150 2.99 10.93 -0.45
CA THR A 150 2.11 11.94 0.15
C THR A 150 2.62 12.54 1.47
N TYR A 151 3.63 11.95 2.13
CA TYR A 151 4.24 12.57 3.32
C TYR A 151 4.88 13.93 3.03
N GLY A 152 5.37 14.16 1.81
CA GLY A 152 5.81 15.48 1.36
C GLY A 152 4.69 16.52 1.43
N ARG A 153 3.48 16.15 0.99
CA ARG A 153 2.29 17.02 1.04
C ARG A 153 1.90 17.42 2.47
N ILE A 154 2.05 16.50 3.42
CA ILE A 154 1.82 16.79 4.85
C ILE A 154 2.81 17.85 5.33
N ALA A 155 4.08 17.73 4.95
CA ALA A 155 5.11 18.69 5.31
C ALA A 155 4.89 20.07 4.64
N ASP A 156 4.42 20.11 3.39
CA ASP A 156 4.07 21.34 2.69
C ASP A 156 2.93 22.07 3.43
N ILE A 157 1.83 21.36 3.74
CA ILE A 157 0.69 21.91 4.49
C ILE A 157 1.14 22.39 5.87
N ALA A 158 1.96 21.62 6.58
CA ALA A 158 2.51 22.06 7.85
C ALA A 158 3.36 23.35 7.72
N GLY A 159 4.10 23.46 6.63
CA GLY A 159 4.85 24.68 6.29
C GLY A 159 3.96 25.91 6.05
N GLU A 160 2.85 25.74 5.31
CA GLU A 160 1.86 26.79 5.04
C GLU A 160 1.28 27.40 6.35
N PHE A 161 1.04 26.56 7.34
CA PHE A 161 0.44 26.97 8.63
C PHE A 161 1.44 27.36 9.71
N ARG A 162 2.75 27.22 9.44
CA ARG A 162 3.80 27.39 10.44
C ARG A 162 3.76 28.74 11.16
N GLU A 163 3.61 29.84 10.43
CA GLU A 163 3.61 31.18 11.02
C GLU A 163 2.30 31.45 11.82
N GLN A 164 1.17 30.95 11.37
CA GLN A 164 -0.09 31.04 12.11
C GLN A 164 -0.01 30.28 13.45
N VAL A 165 0.54 29.07 13.43
CA VAL A 165 0.78 28.27 14.67
C VAL A 165 1.76 28.98 15.59
N LYS A 166 2.81 29.60 15.04
CA LYS A 166 3.79 30.36 15.82
C LYS A 166 3.17 31.60 16.48
N ALA A 167 2.26 32.27 15.79
CA ALA A 167 1.55 33.42 16.31
C ALA A 167 0.56 33.02 17.44
N LYS A 168 -0.15 31.89 17.28
CA LYS A 168 -1.12 31.40 18.28
C LYS A 168 -0.44 30.79 19.53
N PHE A 169 0.62 30.04 19.36
CA PHE A 169 1.30 29.33 20.45
C PHE A 169 2.67 29.95 20.78
N GLY A 170 2.75 30.66 21.89
CA GLY A 170 3.94 31.40 22.29
C GLY A 170 5.17 30.54 22.63
N THR A 171 4.97 29.30 23.12
CA THR A 171 6.04 28.40 23.55
C THR A 171 6.34 27.30 22.53
N THR A 172 7.60 26.86 22.46
CA THR A 172 8.02 25.73 21.60
C THR A 172 7.30 24.43 21.99
N GLN A 173 7.07 24.22 23.28
CA GLN A 173 6.38 23.04 23.80
C GLN A 173 4.90 22.99 23.33
N ALA A 174 4.18 24.11 23.43
CA ALA A 174 2.79 24.18 22.98
C ALA A 174 2.68 23.92 21.45
N ARG A 175 3.61 24.50 20.68
CA ARG A 175 3.70 24.23 19.22
C ARG A 175 3.98 22.77 18.91
N ARG A 176 4.86 22.11 19.67
CA ARG A 176 5.15 20.69 19.52
C ARG A 176 3.92 19.84 19.80
N ILE A 177 3.25 20.06 20.93
CA ILE A 177 2.03 19.31 21.29
C ILE A 177 0.94 19.48 20.23
N PHE A 178 0.75 20.69 19.73
CA PHE A 178 -0.19 20.97 18.64
C PHE A 178 0.15 20.14 17.40
N TRP A 179 1.41 20.19 16.92
CA TRP A 179 1.81 19.44 15.73
C TRP A 179 1.78 17.93 15.93
N GLU A 180 2.15 17.42 17.10
CA GLU A 180 2.01 16.00 17.42
C GLU A 180 0.54 15.54 17.32
N GLY A 181 -0.41 16.35 17.81
CA GLY A 181 -1.84 16.09 17.68
C GLY A 181 -2.31 16.11 16.20
N ILE A 182 -1.84 17.08 15.41
CA ILE A 182 -2.15 17.14 13.98
C ILE A 182 -1.57 15.95 13.22
N LEU A 183 -0.30 15.59 13.47
CA LEU A 183 0.40 14.50 12.76
C LEU A 183 -0.14 13.10 13.09
N GLN A 184 -0.82 12.95 14.21
CA GLN A 184 -1.49 11.70 14.62
C GLN A 184 -3.01 11.74 14.43
N GLY A 185 -3.53 12.84 13.86
CA GLY A 185 -4.95 13.13 13.78
C GLY A 185 -5.55 13.02 12.38
N PRO A 186 -6.84 13.36 12.24
CA PRO A 186 -7.60 13.22 11.00
C PRO A 186 -7.12 14.14 9.86
N VAL A 187 -6.36 15.20 10.15
CA VAL A 187 -5.77 16.07 9.11
C VAL A 187 -4.84 15.27 8.21
N VAL A 188 -3.94 14.48 8.80
CA VAL A 188 -3.00 13.65 8.04
C VAL A 188 -3.73 12.59 7.23
N GLU A 189 -4.74 11.94 7.78
CA GLU A 189 -5.51 10.93 7.06
C GLU A 189 -6.25 11.52 5.84
N ARG A 190 -6.74 12.75 5.92
CA ARG A 190 -7.32 13.46 4.77
C ARG A 190 -6.29 13.70 3.67
N VAL A 191 -5.08 14.16 4.03
CA VAL A 191 -4.00 14.32 3.06
C VAL A 191 -3.64 12.99 2.40
N LEU A 192 -3.48 11.93 3.20
CA LEU A 192 -3.14 10.58 2.71
C LEU A 192 -4.25 9.97 1.84
N SER A 193 -5.49 10.40 2.02
CA SER A 193 -6.63 10.01 1.17
C SER A 193 -6.84 10.91 -0.05
N GLY A 194 -5.97 11.92 -0.28
CA GLY A 194 -6.06 12.83 -1.41
C GLY A 194 -7.02 14.02 -1.21
N GLN A 195 -7.53 14.23 0.00
CA GLN A 195 -8.48 15.28 0.36
C GLN A 195 -7.74 16.51 0.93
N GLU A 196 -6.77 17.05 0.19
CA GLU A 196 -5.87 18.11 0.69
C GLU A 196 -6.62 19.39 1.10
N GLN A 197 -7.63 19.81 0.32
CA GLN A 197 -8.41 21.00 0.63
C GLN A 197 -9.18 20.82 1.96
N ALA A 198 -9.84 19.68 2.13
CA ALA A 198 -10.55 19.37 3.38
C ALA A 198 -9.58 19.23 4.58
N ALA A 199 -8.34 18.81 4.34
CA ALA A 199 -7.30 18.79 5.36
C ALA A 199 -6.89 20.19 5.80
N ARG A 200 -6.73 21.14 4.86
CA ARG A 200 -6.43 22.55 5.17
C ARG A 200 -7.56 23.23 5.94
N GLU A 201 -8.80 23.00 5.51
CA GLU A 201 -9.98 23.54 6.21
C GLU A 201 -10.09 22.99 7.63
N LEU A 202 -9.87 21.70 7.81
CA LEU A 202 -9.88 21.07 9.14
C LEU A 202 -8.75 21.63 10.02
N LEU A 203 -7.53 21.75 9.51
CA LEU A 203 -6.40 22.33 10.23
C LEU A 203 -6.66 23.78 10.61
N GLN A 204 -7.24 24.59 9.70
CA GLN A 204 -7.62 25.96 9.99
C GLN A 204 -8.69 26.03 11.10
N ASN A 205 -9.69 25.15 11.06
CA ASN A 205 -10.72 25.06 12.10
C ASN A 205 -10.12 24.71 13.45
N ILE A 206 -9.25 23.67 13.51
CA ILE A 206 -8.53 23.30 14.73
C ILE A 206 -7.66 24.45 15.25
N LEU A 207 -7.05 25.20 14.35
CA LEU A 207 -6.23 26.34 14.73
C LEU A 207 -7.08 27.53 15.25
N ASN A 208 -8.26 27.78 14.68
CA ASN A 208 -9.13 28.88 15.08
C ASN A 208 -9.89 28.60 16.39
N ASP A 209 -10.20 27.33 16.65
CA ASP A 209 -10.97 26.92 17.80
C ASP A 209 -10.07 26.77 19.03
N THR A 210 -10.43 27.42 20.14
CA THR A 210 -9.76 27.29 21.42
C THR A 210 -10.20 26.02 22.16
N ASP A 211 -11.38 25.47 21.77
CA ASP A 211 -11.98 24.27 22.36
C ASP A 211 -12.01 23.06 21.40
N ALA A 212 -11.35 23.15 20.23
CA ALA A 212 -11.36 22.14 19.17
C ALA A 212 -10.65 20.80 19.53
N THR A 213 -10.59 20.46 20.80
CA THR A 213 -10.28 19.10 21.24
C THR A 213 -11.51 18.16 21.15
N ALA A 214 -12.69 18.67 20.80
CA ALA A 214 -13.84 17.83 20.45
C ALA A 214 -13.60 17.19 19.07
N ASN A 215 -12.81 16.13 19.03
CA ASN A 215 -12.67 15.25 17.87
C ASN A 215 -14.08 14.78 17.47
N LYS A 216 -14.62 15.27 16.35
CA LYS A 216 -15.72 14.57 15.70
C LYS A 216 -15.14 13.23 15.31
N GLY A 217 -15.62 12.15 15.91
CA GLY A 217 -15.18 10.81 15.56
C GLY A 217 -15.48 10.50 14.09
N GLU A 218 -14.84 9.48 13.59
CA GLU A 218 -14.97 9.04 12.20
C GLU A 218 -14.98 7.52 12.13
N VAL A 219 -15.47 6.97 11.00
CA VAL A 219 -15.49 5.52 10.78
C VAL A 219 -14.61 5.18 9.59
N PHE A 220 -13.70 4.24 9.80
CA PHE A 220 -12.89 3.62 8.75
C PHE A 220 -13.46 2.25 8.40
N LEU A 221 -14.05 2.11 7.23
CA LEU A 221 -14.53 0.84 6.72
C LEU A 221 -13.38 0.17 5.94
N VAL A 222 -12.76 -0.84 6.53
CA VAL A 222 -11.49 -1.39 6.06
C VAL A 222 -11.60 -2.86 5.68
N GLY A 223 -11.11 -3.20 4.50
CA GLY A 223 -10.92 -4.58 4.07
C GLY A 223 -9.65 -5.19 4.68
N GLY A 224 -9.83 -6.26 5.44
CA GLY A 224 -8.75 -7.03 6.07
C GLY A 224 -8.13 -8.11 5.18
N GLY A 225 -8.51 -8.16 3.89
CA GLY A 225 -8.00 -9.19 2.99
C GLY A 225 -8.55 -10.59 3.25
N PRO A 226 -8.08 -11.60 2.50
CA PRO A 226 -8.61 -12.96 2.53
C PRO A 226 -8.05 -13.84 3.66
N GLY A 227 -7.06 -13.36 4.43
CA GLY A 227 -6.50 -14.09 5.57
C GLY A 227 -5.03 -13.83 5.85
N ASP A 228 -4.19 -13.80 4.82
CA ASP A 228 -2.75 -13.49 4.93
C ASP A 228 -2.57 -11.99 5.27
N PRO A 229 -1.91 -11.64 6.40
CA PRO A 229 -1.66 -10.26 6.79
C PRO A 229 -0.79 -9.48 5.79
N ASP A 230 0.07 -10.13 5.00
CA ASP A 230 0.89 -9.48 3.98
C ASP A 230 0.04 -8.97 2.78
N LEU A 231 -1.22 -9.37 2.70
CA LEU A 231 -2.18 -8.87 1.71
C LEU A 231 -2.98 -7.65 2.19
N LEU A 232 -2.66 -7.10 3.35
CA LEU A 232 -3.22 -5.84 3.81
C LEU A 232 -2.67 -4.68 2.97
N THR A 233 -3.52 -3.70 2.72
CA THR A 233 -3.03 -2.43 2.18
C THR A 233 -2.29 -1.64 3.26
N PHE A 234 -1.29 -0.86 2.88
CA PHE A 234 -0.57 0.02 3.83
C PHE A 234 -1.51 0.99 4.55
N ARG A 235 -2.60 1.43 3.88
CA ARG A 235 -3.61 2.28 4.50
C ARG A 235 -4.39 1.51 5.56
N ALA A 236 -4.78 0.27 5.29
CA ALA A 236 -5.47 -0.56 6.26
C ALA A 236 -4.63 -0.71 7.54
N LEU A 237 -3.35 -1.11 7.39
CA LEU A 237 -2.43 -1.28 8.52
C LEU A 237 -2.27 0.02 9.32
N ARG A 238 -2.12 1.17 8.67
CA ARG A 238 -1.99 2.46 9.35
C ARG A 238 -3.24 2.81 10.17
N LEU A 239 -4.43 2.62 9.60
CA LEU A 239 -5.69 2.90 10.31
C LEU A 239 -5.94 1.91 11.46
N MET A 240 -5.52 0.66 11.31
CA MET A 240 -5.54 -0.34 12.40
C MET A 240 -4.67 0.09 13.59
N GLN A 241 -3.57 0.82 13.34
CA GLN A 241 -2.67 1.34 14.37
C GLN A 241 -3.14 2.68 14.98
N GLN A 242 -4.21 3.30 14.45
CA GLN A 242 -4.69 4.60 14.87
C GLN A 242 -6.09 4.59 15.47
N CYS A 243 -6.85 3.53 15.31
CA CYS A 243 -8.22 3.44 15.78
C CYS A 243 -8.31 3.40 17.32
N ASP A 244 -9.38 3.96 17.87
CA ASP A 244 -9.70 3.87 19.30
C ASP A 244 -10.57 2.64 19.59
N VAL A 245 -11.38 2.21 18.60
CA VAL A 245 -12.25 1.04 18.65
C VAL A 245 -12.14 0.27 17.34
N CYS A 246 -11.98 -1.05 17.42
CA CYS A 246 -12.06 -1.96 16.29
C CYS A 246 -13.31 -2.84 16.38
N VAL A 247 -14.24 -2.65 15.46
CA VAL A 247 -15.45 -3.47 15.29
C VAL A 247 -15.19 -4.49 14.18
N TYR A 248 -15.19 -5.77 14.52
CA TYR A 248 -14.75 -6.84 13.59
C TYR A 248 -15.65 -8.06 13.62
N ASP A 249 -15.56 -8.89 12.58
CA ASP A 249 -16.31 -10.15 12.45
C ASP A 249 -15.39 -11.37 12.34
N LYS A 250 -16.00 -12.56 12.30
CA LYS A 250 -15.30 -13.86 12.29
C LYS A 250 -14.43 -14.12 11.06
N LEU A 251 -14.62 -13.38 9.97
CA LEU A 251 -13.87 -13.60 8.72
C LEU A 251 -12.48 -12.95 8.73
N VAL A 252 -12.24 -12.05 9.67
CA VAL A 252 -10.90 -11.48 9.87
C VAL A 252 -10.02 -12.52 10.56
N SER A 253 -8.86 -12.82 9.99
CA SER A 253 -7.95 -13.80 10.57
C SER A 253 -7.35 -13.31 11.90
N PRO A 254 -6.99 -14.23 12.82
CA PRO A 254 -6.30 -13.88 14.05
C PRO A 254 -5.00 -13.11 13.79
N GLU A 255 -4.25 -13.51 12.78
CA GLU A 255 -2.97 -12.91 12.38
C GLU A 255 -3.16 -11.43 11.93
N VAL A 256 -4.26 -11.11 11.25
CA VAL A 256 -4.63 -9.73 10.91
C VAL A 256 -5.07 -8.96 12.15
N MET A 257 -5.83 -9.58 13.05
CA MET A 257 -6.25 -8.94 14.30
C MET A 257 -5.09 -8.55 15.22
N GLU A 258 -3.99 -9.32 15.22
CA GLU A 258 -2.77 -9.00 15.98
C GLU A 258 -2.11 -7.67 15.54
N LEU A 259 -2.41 -7.19 14.34
CA LEU A 259 -1.91 -5.92 13.81
C LEU A 259 -2.74 -4.70 14.24
N VAL A 260 -3.88 -4.89 14.90
CA VAL A 260 -4.62 -3.79 15.53
C VAL A 260 -3.83 -3.29 16.74
N ARG A 261 -3.83 -1.96 16.99
CA ARG A 261 -3.11 -1.42 18.13
C ARG A 261 -3.62 -2.05 19.45
N ARG A 262 -2.68 -2.32 20.35
CA ARG A 262 -2.95 -3.15 21.56
C ARG A 262 -3.93 -2.54 22.56
N ASP A 263 -4.05 -1.22 22.57
CA ASP A 263 -4.91 -0.47 23.48
C ASP A 263 -6.25 -0.05 22.85
N ALA A 264 -6.54 -0.50 21.62
CA ALA A 264 -7.86 -0.30 21.03
C ALA A 264 -8.90 -1.21 21.70
N GLU A 265 -10.11 -0.66 21.90
CA GLU A 265 -11.26 -1.45 22.30
C GLU A 265 -11.68 -2.40 21.17
N LEU A 266 -11.79 -3.70 21.43
CA LEU A 266 -12.16 -4.71 20.43
C LEU A 266 -13.62 -5.13 20.62
N ILE A 267 -14.46 -4.92 19.60
CA ILE A 267 -15.88 -5.30 19.62
C ILE A 267 -16.15 -6.33 18.54
N PHE A 268 -16.43 -7.56 18.95
CA PHE A 268 -16.81 -8.63 18.05
C PHE A 268 -18.31 -8.56 17.70
N VAL A 269 -18.63 -8.52 16.40
CA VAL A 269 -20.02 -8.45 15.89
C VAL A 269 -20.43 -9.63 15.03
N GLY A 270 -19.60 -10.66 14.97
CA GLY A 270 -19.85 -11.87 14.17
C GLY A 270 -20.78 -12.87 14.89
N LYS A 271 -21.15 -13.95 14.17
CA LYS A 271 -21.89 -15.07 14.73
C LYS A 271 -21.01 -15.88 15.67
N SER A 272 -21.33 -15.94 16.94
CA SER A 272 -20.76 -16.86 17.93
C SER A 272 -21.75 -17.99 18.23
N ARG A 273 -21.26 -19.16 18.66
CA ARG A 273 -22.12 -20.31 19.04
C ARG A 273 -23.01 -20.01 20.23
N ASP A 274 -22.61 -19.10 21.12
CA ASP A 274 -23.22 -18.86 22.42
C ASP A 274 -23.83 -17.44 22.58
N GLN A 275 -23.81 -16.61 21.55
CA GLN A 275 -24.39 -15.25 21.60
C GLN A 275 -25.30 -14.98 20.40
N HIS A 276 -26.41 -14.27 20.63
CA HIS A 276 -27.28 -13.79 19.57
C HIS A 276 -26.45 -12.99 18.57
N THR A 277 -26.60 -13.33 17.29
CA THR A 277 -25.98 -12.57 16.18
C THR A 277 -26.54 -11.16 16.20
N MET A 278 -25.67 -10.16 16.29
CA MET A 278 -26.08 -8.76 16.15
C MET A 278 -26.64 -8.54 14.74
N PRO A 279 -27.89 -8.09 14.59
CA PRO A 279 -28.47 -7.73 13.28
C PRO A 279 -27.63 -6.64 12.60
N GLN A 280 -27.70 -6.56 11.28
CA GLN A 280 -26.89 -5.56 10.54
C GLN A 280 -27.26 -4.13 10.93
N GLU A 281 -28.52 -3.87 11.17
CA GLU A 281 -29.03 -2.56 11.60
C GLU A 281 -28.43 -2.13 12.95
N GLU A 282 -28.25 -3.06 13.86
CA GLU A 282 -27.59 -2.80 15.16
C GLU A 282 -26.10 -2.55 14.99
N ILE A 283 -25.42 -3.25 14.07
CA ILE A 283 -24.01 -2.99 13.75
C ILE A 283 -23.89 -1.57 13.17
N ASN A 284 -24.75 -1.19 12.25
CA ASN A 284 -24.75 0.13 11.63
C ASN A 284 -24.96 1.23 12.68
N ALA A 285 -25.93 1.06 13.57
CA ALA A 285 -26.22 1.97 14.65
C ALA A 285 -25.05 2.07 15.67
N LEU A 286 -24.40 0.94 15.97
CA LEU A 286 -23.22 0.89 16.85
C LEU A 286 -22.06 1.73 16.28
N LEU A 287 -21.76 1.59 14.98
CA LEU A 287 -20.70 2.35 14.32
C LEU A 287 -20.96 3.86 14.41
N ALA A 288 -22.20 4.30 14.09
CA ALA A 288 -22.60 5.69 14.17
C ALA A 288 -22.52 6.22 15.63
N LYS A 289 -23.02 5.46 16.61
CA LYS A 289 -22.98 5.81 18.04
C LYS A 289 -21.55 6.03 18.53
N LEU A 290 -20.63 5.12 18.23
CA LEU A 290 -19.23 5.21 18.65
C LEU A 290 -18.54 6.43 18.05
N ALA A 291 -18.78 6.71 16.78
CA ALA A 291 -18.21 7.88 16.12
C ALA A 291 -18.80 9.19 16.67
N LEU A 292 -20.11 9.26 16.97
CA LEU A 292 -20.72 10.43 17.59
C LEU A 292 -20.19 10.71 19.01
N GLN A 293 -19.58 9.69 19.67
CA GLN A 293 -18.85 9.85 20.92
C GLN A 293 -17.42 10.39 20.74
N GLY A 294 -17.03 10.75 19.52
CA GLY A 294 -15.70 11.28 19.22
C GLY A 294 -14.63 10.21 18.98
N LYS A 295 -14.99 8.92 18.89
CA LYS A 295 -14.04 7.81 18.68
C LYS A 295 -13.69 7.63 17.20
N ARG A 296 -12.44 7.28 16.90
CA ARG A 296 -12.01 6.76 15.59
C ARG A 296 -12.33 5.29 15.54
N VAL A 297 -13.37 4.93 14.80
CA VAL A 297 -13.91 3.59 14.73
C VAL A 297 -13.40 2.86 13.50
N LEU A 298 -12.66 1.79 13.68
CA LEU A 298 -12.27 0.87 12.62
C LEU A 298 -13.33 -0.21 12.47
N ARG A 299 -14.05 -0.27 11.36
CA ARG A 299 -14.87 -1.42 10.97
C ARG A 299 -14.02 -2.33 10.08
N LEU A 300 -13.44 -3.38 10.66
CA LEU A 300 -12.57 -4.33 9.97
C LEU A 300 -13.37 -5.53 9.45
N LYS A 301 -13.31 -5.79 8.14
CA LYS A 301 -14.10 -6.81 7.43
C LYS A 301 -13.17 -7.76 6.68
N GLY A 302 -13.43 -9.07 6.73
CA GLY A 302 -12.68 -10.02 5.89
C GLY A 302 -12.89 -9.76 4.39
N GLY A 303 -11.85 -9.89 3.58
CA GLY A 303 -11.86 -9.59 2.16
C GLY A 303 -11.95 -8.09 1.87
N ASP A 304 -12.92 -7.72 1.03
CA ASP A 304 -13.22 -6.34 0.63
C ASP A 304 -14.60 -5.91 1.17
N PRO A 305 -14.77 -4.69 1.71
CA PRO A 305 -16.03 -4.23 2.29
C PRO A 305 -17.20 -4.20 1.30
N PHE A 306 -16.94 -3.98 0.02
CA PHE A 306 -17.97 -3.81 -1.02
C PHE A 306 -18.26 -5.08 -1.83
N ILE A 307 -17.45 -6.14 -1.64
CA ILE A 307 -17.71 -7.43 -2.31
C ILE A 307 -18.39 -8.40 -1.32
N PHE A 308 -19.71 -8.49 -1.40
CA PHE A 308 -20.57 -9.29 -0.51
C PHE A 308 -20.38 -9.01 0.99
N GLY A 309 -19.83 -7.83 1.31
CA GLY A 309 -19.51 -7.41 2.67
C GLY A 309 -20.57 -6.48 3.31
N ARG A 310 -21.65 -6.11 2.61
CA ARG A 310 -22.68 -5.17 3.09
C ARG A 310 -22.16 -3.78 3.49
N GLY A 311 -20.97 -3.41 3.03
CA GLY A 311 -20.36 -2.13 3.38
C GLY A 311 -21.15 -0.90 2.93
N GLY A 312 -21.92 -1.02 1.84
CA GLY A 312 -22.83 0.04 1.39
C GLY A 312 -23.88 0.40 2.42
N GLU A 313 -24.52 -0.60 3.05
CA GLU A 313 -25.56 -0.40 4.08
C GLU A 313 -24.99 0.27 5.35
N GLU A 314 -23.74 -0.09 5.73
CA GLU A 314 -23.03 0.54 6.85
C GLU A 314 -22.80 2.03 6.56
N ILE A 315 -22.36 2.38 5.33
CA ILE A 315 -22.10 3.77 4.93
C ILE A 315 -23.38 4.60 4.84
N GLU A 316 -24.44 4.07 4.24
CA GLU A 316 -25.73 4.77 4.15
C GLU A 316 -26.20 5.23 5.52
N THR A 317 -26.07 4.37 6.54
CA THR A 317 -26.42 4.73 7.93
C THR A 317 -25.51 5.83 8.48
N LEU A 318 -24.19 5.76 8.22
CA LEU A 318 -23.24 6.81 8.66
C LEU A 318 -23.56 8.16 8.03
N MET A 319 -23.90 8.17 6.73
CA MET A 319 -24.29 9.41 6.03
C MET A 319 -25.55 10.04 6.64
N GLN A 320 -26.57 9.22 6.96
CA GLN A 320 -27.80 9.69 7.61
C GLN A 320 -27.54 10.39 8.95
N HIS A 321 -26.49 9.95 9.66
CA HIS A 321 -26.10 10.54 10.96
C HIS A 321 -25.03 11.63 10.83
N GLY A 322 -24.62 12.02 9.61
CA GLY A 322 -23.59 13.03 9.39
C GLY A 322 -22.21 12.63 9.92
N VAL A 323 -21.93 11.32 10.04
CA VAL A 323 -20.67 10.77 10.52
C VAL A 323 -19.66 10.74 9.37
N PRO A 324 -18.47 11.34 9.50
CA PRO A 324 -17.40 11.21 8.51
C PRO A 324 -16.92 9.76 8.39
N PHE A 325 -16.62 9.34 7.17
CA PHE A 325 -16.12 7.98 6.94
C PHE A 325 -15.08 7.93 5.81
N GLN A 326 -14.28 6.87 5.81
CA GLN A 326 -13.42 6.47 4.69
C GLN A 326 -13.64 5.00 4.38
N VAL A 327 -13.54 4.63 3.10
CA VAL A 327 -13.51 3.24 2.66
C VAL A 327 -12.12 2.89 2.17
N VAL A 328 -11.58 1.81 2.73
CA VAL A 328 -10.29 1.26 2.33
C VAL A 328 -10.52 -0.12 1.74
N PRO A 329 -10.30 -0.31 0.44
CA PRO A 329 -10.48 -1.61 -0.18
C PRO A 329 -9.50 -2.64 0.39
N GLY A 330 -9.89 -3.90 0.34
CA GLY A 330 -9.05 -5.04 0.64
C GLY A 330 -8.95 -5.99 -0.55
N ILE A 331 -8.01 -6.93 -0.50
CA ILE A 331 -7.99 -8.02 -1.46
C ILE A 331 -9.21 -8.91 -1.22
N THR A 332 -10.14 -8.91 -2.18
CA THR A 332 -11.32 -9.78 -2.07
C THR A 332 -10.94 -11.26 -2.12
N ALA A 333 -11.74 -12.11 -1.46
CA ALA A 333 -11.49 -13.55 -1.45
C ALA A 333 -11.35 -14.14 -2.86
N ALA A 334 -12.12 -13.67 -3.85
CA ALA A 334 -11.96 -14.12 -5.23
C ALA A 334 -10.52 -13.98 -5.73
N ASN A 335 -9.89 -12.82 -5.57
CA ASN A 335 -8.53 -12.59 -6.04
C ASN A 335 -7.48 -13.30 -5.19
N GLY A 336 -7.54 -13.15 -3.86
CA GLY A 336 -6.51 -13.71 -2.99
C GLY A 336 -6.52 -15.23 -2.99
N VAL A 337 -7.69 -15.84 -2.80
CA VAL A 337 -7.84 -17.30 -2.74
C VAL A 337 -7.49 -17.94 -4.08
N SER A 338 -7.92 -17.38 -5.20
CA SER A 338 -7.61 -17.91 -6.53
C SER A 338 -6.10 -17.89 -6.82
N SER A 339 -5.43 -16.79 -6.47
CA SER A 339 -3.98 -16.64 -6.63
C SER A 339 -3.21 -17.68 -5.83
N TYR A 340 -3.57 -17.86 -4.54
CA TYR A 340 -2.94 -18.83 -3.65
C TYR A 340 -3.33 -20.29 -3.97
N ALA A 341 -4.45 -20.50 -4.64
CA ALA A 341 -4.82 -21.81 -5.15
C ALA A 341 -4.20 -22.13 -6.52
N GLY A 342 -3.44 -21.22 -7.14
CA GLY A 342 -2.88 -21.41 -8.48
C GLY A 342 -3.94 -21.49 -9.59
N ILE A 343 -5.08 -20.78 -9.41
CA ILE A 343 -6.21 -20.78 -10.34
C ILE A 343 -6.45 -19.34 -10.82
N PRO A 344 -5.93 -18.92 -11.98
CA PRO A 344 -6.20 -17.58 -12.48
C PRO A 344 -7.68 -17.42 -12.84
N LEU A 345 -8.30 -16.32 -12.41
CA LEU A 345 -9.74 -16.08 -12.70
C LEU A 345 -10.03 -15.79 -14.17
N THR A 346 -9.03 -15.30 -14.90
CA THR A 346 -9.12 -15.03 -16.34
C THR A 346 -7.92 -15.63 -17.05
N HIS A 347 -8.11 -16.07 -18.28
CA HIS A 347 -7.05 -16.60 -19.12
C HIS A 347 -7.42 -16.43 -20.60
N ARG A 348 -6.46 -16.06 -21.44
CA ARG A 348 -6.68 -15.82 -22.89
C ARG A 348 -7.46 -16.96 -23.56
N ASP A 349 -7.11 -18.20 -23.25
CA ASP A 349 -7.66 -19.37 -23.92
C ASP A 349 -8.87 -19.97 -23.23
N TYR A 350 -9.05 -19.75 -21.90
CA TYR A 350 -10.04 -20.46 -21.09
C TYR A 350 -11.17 -19.59 -20.58
N ALA A 351 -10.90 -18.33 -20.18
CA ALA A 351 -11.91 -17.48 -19.59
C ALA A 351 -11.67 -16.00 -19.89
N GLN A 352 -12.58 -15.37 -20.61
CA GLN A 352 -12.59 -13.94 -20.94
C GLN A 352 -13.45 -13.12 -19.99
N ALA A 353 -14.29 -13.79 -19.18
CA ALA A 353 -15.15 -13.17 -18.19
C ALA A 353 -15.03 -13.87 -16.84
N CYS A 354 -15.27 -13.12 -15.76
CA CYS A 354 -15.36 -13.65 -14.42
C CYS A 354 -16.63 -13.11 -13.76
N LEU A 355 -17.47 -14.02 -13.26
CA LEU A 355 -18.70 -13.69 -12.57
C LEU A 355 -18.57 -13.99 -11.07
N PHE A 356 -18.81 -12.98 -10.22
CA PHE A 356 -18.87 -13.14 -8.77
C PHE A 356 -20.33 -13.21 -8.34
N ILE A 357 -20.67 -14.27 -7.61
CA ILE A 357 -22.02 -14.47 -7.09
C ILE A 357 -21.99 -14.91 -5.62
N THR A 358 -23.13 -14.76 -4.95
CA THR A 358 -23.34 -15.31 -3.62
C THR A 358 -24.26 -16.52 -3.70
N GLY A 359 -23.81 -17.66 -3.18
CA GLY A 359 -24.60 -18.89 -3.06
C GLY A 359 -25.36 -18.98 -1.73
N HIS A 360 -25.70 -17.83 -1.15
CA HIS A 360 -26.48 -17.79 0.09
C HIS A 360 -27.90 -18.26 -0.15
N LEU A 361 -28.31 -19.33 0.57
CA LEU A 361 -29.65 -19.86 0.52
C LEU A 361 -30.64 -18.90 1.18
N LYS A 362 -31.73 -18.59 0.50
CA LYS A 362 -32.85 -17.80 1.05
C LYS A 362 -34.03 -18.73 1.32
N ALA A 363 -34.71 -18.51 2.43
CA ALA A 363 -36.01 -19.16 2.65
C ALA A 363 -37.03 -18.58 1.65
N LYS A 364 -37.76 -19.43 0.97
CA LYS A 364 -38.90 -19.03 0.12
C LYS A 364 -39.98 -18.45 1.01
N GLU A 365 -40.58 -17.36 0.59
CA GLU A 365 -41.64 -16.67 1.37
C GLU A 365 -42.75 -17.66 1.71
N GLY A 366 -43.03 -17.86 3.00
CA GLY A 366 -44.03 -18.82 3.46
C GLY A 366 -43.62 -20.29 3.49
N SER A 367 -42.33 -20.63 3.26
CA SER A 367 -41.80 -22.00 3.29
C SER A 367 -40.55 -22.13 4.11
N THR A 368 -40.30 -23.31 4.65
CA THR A 368 -38.99 -23.69 5.27
C THR A 368 -37.97 -24.17 4.23
N GLU A 369 -38.35 -24.24 2.97
CA GLU A 369 -37.50 -24.68 1.88
C GLU A 369 -36.48 -23.58 1.53
N LEU A 370 -35.20 -23.95 1.58
CA LEU A 370 -34.09 -23.08 1.24
C LEU A 370 -33.78 -23.18 -0.25
N THR A 371 -33.93 -22.07 -0.99
CA THR A 371 -33.69 -22.01 -2.42
C THR A 371 -32.59 -21.04 -2.79
N LEU A 372 -31.98 -21.31 -3.94
CA LEU A 372 -31.02 -20.41 -4.58
C LEU A 372 -31.74 -19.59 -5.66
N ASP A 373 -31.81 -18.30 -5.49
CA ASP A 373 -32.34 -17.36 -6.48
C ASP A 373 -31.15 -16.78 -7.27
N LEU A 374 -30.73 -17.51 -8.33
CA LEU A 374 -29.57 -17.19 -9.15
C LEU A 374 -29.93 -17.20 -10.65
N ASP A 375 -29.29 -16.33 -11.42
CA ASP A 375 -29.34 -16.34 -12.88
C ASP A 375 -28.47 -17.48 -13.44
N TRP A 376 -29.05 -18.68 -13.54
CA TRP A 376 -28.38 -19.87 -14.01
C TRP A 376 -27.88 -19.74 -15.45
N LEU A 377 -28.64 -19.01 -16.33
CA LEU A 377 -28.23 -18.78 -17.71
C LEU A 377 -26.98 -17.91 -17.80
N ALA A 378 -26.88 -16.85 -16.98
CA ALA A 378 -25.69 -16.04 -16.91
C ALA A 378 -24.46 -16.84 -16.42
N MET A 379 -24.69 -17.79 -15.49
CA MET A 379 -23.61 -18.64 -14.94
C MET A 379 -23.17 -19.74 -15.92
N SER A 380 -23.98 -20.12 -16.87
CA SER A 380 -23.73 -21.24 -17.81
C SER A 380 -23.02 -20.81 -19.10
N ARG A 381 -22.60 -19.54 -19.22
CA ARG A 381 -21.95 -19.02 -20.43
C ARG A 381 -20.56 -19.65 -20.64
N PRO A 382 -20.20 -19.99 -21.89
CA PRO A 382 -18.88 -20.52 -22.18
C PRO A 382 -17.77 -19.47 -21.97
N ARG A 383 -16.54 -19.92 -21.76
CA ARG A 383 -15.35 -19.09 -21.57
C ARG A 383 -15.47 -18.08 -20.42
N GLN A 384 -16.11 -18.50 -19.36
CA GLN A 384 -16.35 -17.72 -18.15
C GLN A 384 -15.85 -18.51 -16.93
N THR A 385 -15.32 -17.80 -15.94
CA THR A 385 -15.08 -18.31 -14.60
C THR A 385 -16.21 -17.84 -13.69
N VAL A 386 -16.81 -18.74 -12.93
CA VAL A 386 -17.81 -18.40 -11.92
C VAL A 386 -17.19 -18.59 -10.54
N VAL A 387 -17.21 -17.55 -9.72
CA VAL A 387 -16.72 -17.56 -8.34
C VAL A 387 -17.88 -17.39 -7.39
N ILE A 388 -18.10 -18.37 -6.53
CA ILE A 388 -19.26 -18.43 -5.65
C ILE A 388 -18.83 -18.24 -4.21
N TYR A 389 -19.26 -17.15 -3.62
CA TYR A 389 -19.13 -16.85 -2.20
C TYR A 389 -20.28 -17.53 -1.42
N MET A 390 -19.99 -17.98 -0.20
CA MET A 390 -21.00 -18.59 0.71
C MET A 390 -21.76 -19.77 0.11
N GLY A 391 -21.19 -20.45 -0.92
CA GLY A 391 -21.88 -21.50 -1.67
C GLY A 391 -21.73 -22.91 -1.11
N LEU A 392 -21.01 -23.13 0.01
CA LEU A 392 -20.69 -24.48 0.49
C LEU A 392 -21.94 -25.28 0.88
N VAL A 393 -22.91 -24.67 1.56
CA VAL A 393 -24.13 -25.34 2.02
C VAL A 393 -25.04 -25.74 0.85
N GLY A 394 -25.10 -24.92 -0.19
CA GLY A 394 -25.87 -25.18 -1.41
C GLY A 394 -25.09 -25.86 -2.52
N LEU A 395 -23.86 -26.34 -2.27
CA LEU A 395 -22.93 -26.78 -3.32
C LEU A 395 -23.52 -27.86 -4.24
N LYS A 396 -24.19 -28.86 -3.67
CA LYS A 396 -24.84 -29.94 -4.43
C LYS A 396 -25.90 -29.37 -5.39
N GLN A 397 -26.78 -28.53 -4.88
CA GLN A 397 -27.82 -27.89 -5.68
C GLN A 397 -27.24 -26.97 -6.76
N ILE A 398 -26.15 -26.25 -6.47
CA ILE A 398 -25.45 -25.42 -7.44
C ILE A 398 -24.92 -26.27 -8.59
N CYS A 399 -24.22 -27.37 -8.30
CA CYS A 399 -23.70 -28.29 -9.32
C CYS A 399 -24.82 -28.88 -10.19
N GLU A 400 -25.87 -29.38 -9.58
CA GLU A 400 -27.02 -29.95 -10.28
C GLU A 400 -27.70 -28.92 -11.22
N LYS A 401 -27.96 -27.73 -10.72
CA LYS A 401 -28.57 -26.63 -11.50
C LYS A 401 -27.72 -26.15 -12.66
N LEU A 402 -26.38 -26.05 -12.48
CA LEU A 402 -25.49 -25.70 -13.59
C LEU A 402 -25.52 -26.77 -14.69
N ILE A 403 -25.55 -28.07 -14.33
CA ILE A 403 -25.64 -29.16 -15.29
C ILE A 403 -26.99 -29.13 -16.00
N GLU A 404 -28.11 -28.92 -15.28
CA GLU A 404 -29.47 -28.76 -15.86
C GLU A 404 -29.54 -27.60 -16.89
N HIS A 405 -28.75 -26.55 -16.69
CA HIS A 405 -28.67 -25.38 -17.58
C HIS A 405 -27.58 -25.47 -18.63
N GLY A 406 -27.03 -26.68 -18.88
CA GLY A 406 -26.19 -26.97 -20.04
C GLY A 406 -24.68 -26.87 -19.78
N VAL A 407 -24.23 -26.65 -18.55
CA VAL A 407 -22.79 -26.77 -18.22
C VAL A 407 -22.43 -28.26 -18.21
N ALA A 408 -21.34 -28.63 -18.89
CA ALA A 408 -20.91 -30.01 -18.94
C ALA A 408 -20.65 -30.57 -17.52
N ALA A 409 -21.16 -31.77 -17.23
CA ALA A 409 -20.93 -32.46 -15.96
C ALA A 409 -19.44 -32.66 -15.66
N THR A 410 -18.59 -32.70 -16.71
CA THR A 410 -17.12 -32.79 -16.66
C THR A 410 -16.44 -31.42 -16.47
N MET A 411 -17.17 -30.31 -16.39
CA MET A 411 -16.59 -28.99 -16.12
C MET A 411 -15.85 -29.01 -14.80
N LEU A 412 -14.62 -28.50 -14.82
CA LEU A 412 -13.78 -28.49 -13.63
C LEU A 412 -14.23 -27.40 -12.65
N ALA A 413 -14.12 -27.73 -11.37
CA ALA A 413 -14.39 -26.83 -10.27
C ALA A 413 -13.44 -27.08 -9.10
N ALA A 414 -13.27 -26.08 -8.27
CA ALA A 414 -12.47 -26.13 -7.06
C ALA A 414 -13.23 -25.52 -5.90
N VAL A 415 -13.08 -26.11 -4.71
CA VAL A 415 -13.48 -25.50 -3.45
C VAL A 415 -12.21 -25.26 -2.63
N VAL A 416 -12.03 -24.02 -2.20
CA VAL A 416 -10.87 -23.59 -1.41
C VAL A 416 -11.35 -23.16 -0.03
N GLN A 417 -10.89 -23.84 0.99
CA GLN A 417 -11.15 -23.53 2.41
C GLN A 417 -10.01 -22.72 2.97
N GLN A 418 -10.31 -21.71 3.79
CA GLN A 418 -9.35 -20.86 4.51
C GLN A 418 -8.20 -20.37 3.61
N GLY A 419 -8.55 -19.94 2.40
CA GLY A 419 -7.58 -19.51 1.40
C GLY A 419 -6.64 -18.43 1.90
N THR A 420 -5.42 -18.44 1.37
CA THR A 420 -4.28 -17.59 1.72
C THR A 420 -3.67 -17.81 3.11
N THR A 421 -4.25 -18.67 3.94
CA THR A 421 -3.69 -19.00 5.26
C THR A 421 -2.89 -20.30 5.21
N GLN A 422 -2.07 -20.54 6.22
CA GLN A 422 -1.34 -21.81 6.38
C GLN A 422 -2.27 -23.02 6.54
N ARG A 423 -3.56 -22.80 6.74
CA ARG A 423 -4.61 -23.84 6.83
C ARG A 423 -5.41 -23.99 5.54
N GLN A 424 -4.93 -23.42 4.43
CA GLN A 424 -5.58 -23.55 3.14
C GLN A 424 -5.70 -25.00 2.71
N ARG A 425 -6.89 -25.41 2.31
CA ARG A 425 -7.16 -26.73 1.70
C ARG A 425 -7.89 -26.52 0.39
N VAL A 426 -7.54 -27.32 -0.62
CA VAL A 426 -8.15 -27.22 -1.96
C VAL A 426 -8.65 -28.60 -2.38
N VAL A 427 -9.89 -28.67 -2.78
CA VAL A 427 -10.49 -29.84 -3.43
C VAL A 427 -10.84 -29.45 -4.85
N THR A 428 -10.31 -30.20 -5.83
CA THR A 428 -10.64 -30.06 -7.26
C THR A 428 -11.40 -31.29 -7.74
N ALA A 429 -12.41 -31.06 -8.57
CA ALA A 429 -13.27 -32.11 -9.09
C ALA A 429 -14.00 -31.64 -10.35
N THR A 430 -14.79 -32.52 -10.94
CA THR A 430 -15.82 -32.12 -11.93
C THR A 430 -17.11 -31.68 -11.23
N LEU A 431 -17.99 -30.97 -11.92
CA LEU A 431 -19.31 -30.62 -11.35
C LEU A 431 -20.10 -31.84 -10.89
N ALA A 432 -19.92 -32.99 -11.57
CA ALA A 432 -20.61 -34.22 -11.23
C ALA A 432 -20.26 -34.78 -9.85
N ASP A 433 -18.99 -34.65 -9.43
CA ASP A 433 -18.46 -35.29 -8.23
C ASP A 433 -17.95 -34.31 -7.16
N LEU A 434 -18.02 -33.00 -7.43
CA LEU A 434 -17.48 -31.96 -6.54
C LEU A 434 -18.14 -32.01 -5.15
N ALA A 435 -19.45 -32.07 -5.09
CA ALA A 435 -20.18 -32.04 -3.82
C ALA A 435 -19.81 -33.23 -2.92
N GLU A 436 -19.75 -34.44 -3.47
CA GLU A 436 -19.37 -35.66 -2.76
C GLU A 436 -17.91 -35.58 -2.25
N LYS A 437 -16.97 -35.14 -3.09
CA LYS A 437 -15.55 -35.02 -2.72
C LYS A 437 -15.32 -33.95 -1.64
N VAL A 438 -16.06 -32.85 -1.71
CA VAL A 438 -15.99 -31.77 -0.71
C VAL A 438 -16.53 -32.23 0.64
N GLU A 439 -17.63 -33.00 0.64
CA GLU A 439 -18.21 -33.60 1.84
C GLU A 439 -17.26 -34.66 2.44
N ALA A 440 -16.75 -35.56 1.63
CA ALA A 440 -15.78 -36.57 2.04
C ALA A 440 -14.50 -35.96 2.62
N ALA A 441 -14.06 -34.80 2.06
CA ALA A 441 -12.93 -34.06 2.58
C ALA A 441 -13.24 -33.29 3.89
N GLY A 442 -14.49 -33.26 4.34
CA GLY A 442 -14.91 -32.57 5.57
C GLY A 442 -14.66 -31.05 5.51
N MET A 443 -14.83 -30.41 4.35
CA MET A 443 -14.60 -28.97 4.17
C MET A 443 -15.62 -28.17 4.99
N LYS A 444 -15.15 -27.06 5.59
CA LYS A 444 -15.98 -26.19 6.45
C LYS A 444 -15.79 -24.72 6.08
N PRO A 445 -16.82 -23.86 6.25
CA PRO A 445 -16.66 -22.43 6.02
C PRO A 445 -15.52 -21.82 6.89
N PRO A 446 -14.84 -20.77 6.37
CA PRO A 446 -15.09 -20.10 5.10
C PRO A 446 -14.51 -20.85 3.89
N CYS A 447 -15.31 -20.96 2.83
CA CYS A 447 -14.91 -21.56 1.56
C CYS A 447 -15.29 -20.65 0.38
N LEU A 448 -14.49 -20.73 -0.68
CA LEU A 448 -14.77 -20.14 -1.98
C LEU A 448 -14.85 -21.26 -3.02
N THR A 449 -15.87 -21.23 -3.88
CA THR A 449 -16.00 -22.18 -4.99
C THR A 449 -15.63 -21.45 -6.29
N ILE A 450 -14.80 -22.08 -7.13
CA ILE A 450 -14.36 -21.58 -8.43
C ILE A 450 -14.73 -22.63 -9.47
N ILE A 451 -15.51 -22.23 -10.49
CA ILE A 451 -15.98 -23.14 -11.55
C ILE A 451 -15.49 -22.57 -12.90
N GLY A 452 -14.89 -23.41 -13.71
CA GLY A 452 -14.43 -23.06 -15.04
C GLY A 452 -13.19 -23.81 -15.48
N GLU A 453 -12.89 -23.76 -16.76
CA GLU A 453 -11.73 -24.45 -17.34
C GLU A 453 -10.38 -23.98 -16.78
N VAL A 454 -10.33 -22.78 -16.19
CA VAL A 454 -9.13 -22.25 -15.55
C VAL A 454 -8.63 -23.12 -14.38
N VAL A 455 -9.52 -23.94 -13.80
CA VAL A 455 -9.17 -24.82 -12.67
C VAL A 455 -8.11 -25.84 -13.07
N LYS A 456 -8.05 -26.26 -14.32
CA LYS A 456 -7.01 -27.19 -14.83
C LYS A 456 -5.60 -26.61 -14.76
N LEU A 457 -5.48 -25.29 -14.71
CA LEU A 457 -4.18 -24.63 -14.63
C LEU A 457 -3.51 -24.80 -13.27
N ARG A 458 -4.27 -25.15 -12.22
CA ARG A 458 -3.76 -25.36 -10.88
C ARG A 458 -2.61 -26.38 -10.84
N GLU A 459 -2.69 -27.47 -11.60
CA GLU A 459 -1.63 -28.48 -11.65
C GLU A 459 -0.25 -27.92 -11.99
N LYS A 460 -0.23 -26.84 -12.79
CA LYS A 460 1.00 -26.19 -13.25
C LYS A 460 1.36 -24.92 -12.46
N LEU A 461 0.35 -24.25 -11.89
CA LEU A 461 0.48 -22.92 -11.29
C LEU A 461 0.41 -22.93 -9.78
N ASN A 462 0.26 -24.11 -9.14
CA ASN A 462 0.27 -24.19 -7.70
C ASN A 462 1.67 -23.90 -7.15
N TRP A 463 1.80 -22.76 -6.47
CA TRP A 463 3.06 -22.27 -5.91
C TRP A 463 3.02 -22.19 -4.38
N PHE A 464 1.82 -22.11 -3.80
CA PHE A 464 1.63 -21.97 -2.38
C PHE A 464 1.46 -23.35 -1.73
N GLU A 465 2.37 -23.67 -0.82
CA GLU A 465 2.38 -24.90 -0.01
C GLU A 465 2.00 -24.55 1.42
N PRO A 466 0.72 -24.70 1.80
CA PRO A 466 0.33 -24.52 3.20
C PRO A 466 0.97 -25.61 4.07
N ASN A 467 1.36 -25.24 5.29
CA ASN A 467 1.80 -26.22 6.28
C ASN A 467 0.62 -27.14 6.61
N GLY A 468 0.67 -28.35 6.04
CA GLY A 468 -0.33 -29.38 6.25
C GLY A 468 -0.25 -30.00 7.63
#